data_ce6a03d971c30eeb02b54ab998838d6a
#
_entry.id   ce6a03d971c30eeb02b54ab998838d6a
#
_cell.length_a   1.000
_cell.length_b   1.000
_cell.length_c   1.000
_cell.angle_alpha   90.00
_cell.angle_beta   90.00
_cell.angle_gamma   90.00
#
_symmetry.space_group_name_H-M   'P 1'
#
loop_
_entity.id
_entity.type
_entity.pdbx_description
1 polymer ?
#
loop_
_entity_poly.entity_id
_entity_poly.type
_entity_poly.pdbx_seq_one_letter_code
_entity_poly.pdbx_strand_id
1 'polypeptide(L)'
;MAGIGVKLTNIYKKNTLTTDIIGAGYSMVVTIAPMLLVIGALMIMEYFLDFSSVGYVTRELFSCTVLYIFIFSLLTASPFNSVLSKYMSDVIYEETYEDILPCYYVGMLLNISLSALVGIPFCIREYLVGKVDIIYVFTGYCGYIALVLVFYSMLYLSICKDYKKISFFFAVGMTVTVFLSFLLVKVFHWGITYGMLFSLTIGFWLIACLEMSVVRSYFKENSGKYRQVLVYFKEYWPLVVTNFLYTLGLYVHNFVFWTTDLHMIVVKSFVCVITYDMATCLAMFTNISASVIFISRVEMYFHGRYKAYSEAVIGGRGADIDITKKGMFRALSEELMSLARVQFIITLVIFLICMIFLPQLGFGGMTMRIYPCLASGYFILFLMYAEIIFMYYFNDMKGCVLTGLVFCLITLVGSIISSHFTEIWYGAGLVVGSFAGWTVAYGRLRWMEKHLDVHIFCNGHLLKKKKGDCPSPKVFDRYE
;
A
#
# COMPACT_ATOMS: atom_id res chain seq x y z
N MET A 1 -13.44 -0.21 -3.38
CA MET A 1 -12.34 -0.46 -4.35
C MET A 1 -12.80 -1.03 -5.71
N ALA A 2 -13.90 -0.63 -6.28
CA ALA A 2 -14.42 -1.15 -7.56
C ALA A 2 -13.96 -0.34 -8.79
N GLY A 3 -12.68 0.06 -8.85
CA GLY A 3 -12.23 1.12 -9.73
C GLY A 3 -11.63 0.75 -11.07
N ILE A 4 -10.64 -0.08 -11.12
CA ILE A 4 -10.02 -0.58 -12.36
C ILE A 4 -10.95 -1.60 -13.00
N GLY A 5 -11.63 -2.41 -12.19
CA GLY A 5 -12.51 -3.46 -12.64
C GLY A 5 -13.58 -3.03 -13.67
N VAL A 6 -14.20 -1.87 -13.52
CA VAL A 6 -15.30 -1.45 -14.44
C VAL A 6 -14.79 -0.88 -15.76
N LYS A 7 -13.63 -0.20 -15.80
CA LYS A 7 -13.01 0.17 -17.10
C LYS A 7 -12.40 -1.04 -17.80
N LEU A 8 -11.81 -1.96 -17.04
CA LEU A 8 -11.36 -3.24 -17.55
C LEU A 8 -12.50 -4.15 -18.02
N THR A 9 -13.69 -4.08 -17.40
CA THR A 9 -14.88 -4.83 -17.85
C THR A 9 -15.20 -4.55 -19.32
N ASN A 10 -14.96 -3.34 -19.80
CA ASN A 10 -15.18 -3.00 -21.21
C ASN A 10 -14.07 -3.57 -22.15
N ILE A 11 -12.86 -3.77 -21.63
CA ILE A 11 -11.75 -4.40 -22.36
C ILE A 11 -11.93 -5.92 -22.33
N TYR A 12 -12.30 -6.51 -21.19
CA TYR A 12 -12.53 -7.94 -21.00
C TYR A 12 -13.84 -8.48 -21.63
N LYS A 13 -14.80 -7.59 -21.95
CA LYS A 13 -16.07 -8.01 -22.61
C LYS A 13 -15.87 -8.75 -23.96
N LYS A 14 -14.71 -8.68 -24.57
CA LYS A 14 -14.40 -9.36 -25.82
C LYS A 14 -13.87 -10.79 -25.67
N ASN A 15 -13.72 -11.33 -24.45
CA ASN A 15 -13.37 -12.72 -24.13
C ASN A 15 -12.30 -13.36 -25.06
N THR A 16 -11.30 -12.60 -25.47
CA THR A 16 -10.17 -13.11 -26.23
C THR A 16 -8.91 -13.05 -25.39
N LEU A 17 -8.07 -14.07 -25.44
CA LEU A 17 -6.81 -14.18 -24.70
C LEU A 17 -5.92 -12.92 -24.88
N THR A 18 -5.96 -12.32 -26.06
CA THR A 18 -5.23 -11.09 -26.38
C THR A 18 -5.77 -9.87 -25.62
N THR A 19 -7.08 -9.74 -25.43
CA THR A 19 -7.69 -8.65 -24.66
C THR A 19 -7.43 -8.80 -23.17
N ASP A 20 -7.35 -10.02 -22.66
CA ASP A 20 -6.99 -10.29 -21.26
C ASP A 20 -5.54 -9.92 -20.98
N ILE A 21 -4.61 -10.27 -21.87
CA ILE A 21 -3.19 -9.91 -21.75
C ILE A 21 -2.99 -8.39 -21.84
N ILE A 22 -3.66 -7.72 -22.78
CA ILE A 22 -3.59 -6.25 -22.94
C ILE A 22 -4.18 -5.55 -21.72
N GLY A 23 -5.31 -6.03 -21.20
CA GLY A 23 -5.94 -5.47 -19.99
C GLY A 23 -5.07 -5.64 -18.73
N ALA A 24 -4.49 -6.81 -18.55
CA ALA A 24 -3.56 -7.08 -17.45
C ALA A 24 -2.28 -6.24 -17.59
N GLY A 25 -1.70 -6.18 -18.79
CA GLY A 25 -0.53 -5.34 -19.07
C GLY A 25 -0.78 -3.85 -18.83
N TYR A 26 -1.93 -3.35 -19.26
CA TYR A 26 -2.33 -1.96 -19.00
C TYR A 26 -2.47 -1.67 -17.50
N SER A 27 -3.16 -2.52 -16.75
CA SER A 27 -3.28 -2.38 -15.30
C SER A 27 -1.93 -2.42 -14.60
N MET A 28 -1.06 -3.33 -15.04
CA MET A 28 0.29 -3.45 -14.50
C MET A 28 1.10 -2.18 -14.73
N VAL A 29 1.13 -1.67 -15.95
CA VAL A 29 1.86 -0.43 -16.29
C VAL A 29 1.35 0.74 -15.45
N VAL A 30 0.05 0.93 -15.35
CA VAL A 30 -0.55 2.06 -14.62
C VAL A 30 -0.29 1.98 -13.11
N THR A 31 -0.25 0.79 -12.53
CA THR A 31 -0.01 0.60 -11.10
C THR A 31 1.48 0.72 -10.75
N ILE A 32 2.36 0.26 -11.64
CA ILE A 32 3.81 0.26 -11.41
C ILE A 32 4.46 1.57 -11.89
N ALA A 33 3.83 2.26 -12.83
CA ALA A 33 4.37 3.48 -13.44
C ALA A 33 4.86 4.54 -12.43
N PRO A 34 4.12 4.89 -11.36
CA PRO A 34 4.59 5.87 -10.38
C PRO A 34 5.96 5.50 -9.80
N MET A 35 6.14 4.25 -9.42
CA MET A 35 7.37 3.76 -8.83
C MET A 35 8.53 3.70 -9.83
N LEU A 36 8.27 3.23 -11.06
CA LEU A 36 9.29 3.22 -12.13
C LEU A 36 9.72 4.62 -12.52
N LEU A 37 8.80 5.59 -12.51
CA LEU A 37 9.10 6.99 -12.82
C LEU A 37 10.01 7.62 -11.77
N VAL A 38 9.77 7.34 -10.48
CA VAL A 38 10.64 7.84 -9.40
C VAL A 38 12.04 7.23 -9.50
N ILE A 39 12.13 5.91 -9.66
CA ILE A 39 13.44 5.24 -9.80
C ILE A 39 14.17 5.71 -11.04
N GLY A 40 13.47 5.80 -12.18
CA GLY A 40 14.04 6.31 -13.41
C GLY A 40 14.54 7.75 -13.28
N ALA A 41 13.80 8.62 -12.60
CA ALA A 41 14.23 9.99 -12.33
C ALA A 41 15.50 10.04 -11.47
N LEU A 42 15.57 9.21 -10.41
CA LEU A 42 16.76 9.10 -9.55
C LEU A 42 17.96 8.61 -10.36
N MET A 43 17.82 7.54 -11.14
CA MET A 43 18.91 7.03 -12.00
C MET A 43 19.37 8.04 -13.04
N ILE A 44 18.45 8.79 -13.65
CA ILE A 44 18.78 9.86 -14.60
C ILE A 44 19.57 10.97 -13.91
N MET A 45 19.14 11.41 -12.72
CA MET A 45 19.85 12.43 -11.96
C MET A 45 21.25 11.95 -11.54
N GLU A 46 21.38 10.72 -11.03
CA GLU A 46 22.67 10.13 -10.63
C GLU A 46 23.65 10.05 -11.79
N TYR A 47 23.19 9.61 -12.95
CA TYR A 47 24.03 9.47 -14.14
C TYR A 47 24.49 10.82 -14.71
N PHE A 48 23.56 11.77 -14.92
CA PHE A 48 23.85 13.02 -15.59
C PHE A 48 24.48 14.11 -14.71
N LEU A 49 24.30 14.04 -13.39
CA LEU A 49 24.90 14.99 -12.45
C LEU A 49 26.26 14.53 -11.90
N ASP A 50 26.84 13.45 -12.46
CA ASP A 50 28.08 12.87 -11.98
C ASP A 50 28.07 12.55 -10.48
N PHE A 51 26.98 11.92 -10.00
CA PHE A 51 26.80 11.58 -8.59
C PHE A 51 27.95 10.75 -8.03
N SER A 52 28.63 9.98 -8.88
CA SER A 52 29.84 9.20 -8.52
C SER A 52 31.02 10.06 -8.09
N SER A 53 31.09 11.33 -8.52
CA SER A 53 32.15 12.28 -8.14
C SER A 53 31.97 12.84 -6.72
N VAL A 54 30.77 12.68 -6.13
CA VAL A 54 30.45 13.14 -4.76
C VAL A 54 31.16 12.25 -3.75
N GLY A 55 31.65 12.84 -2.65
CA GLY A 55 32.26 12.11 -1.54
C GLY A 55 31.33 11.02 -0.98
N TYR A 56 31.90 9.86 -0.66
CA TYR A 56 31.17 8.67 -0.23
C TYR A 56 30.12 8.96 0.86
N VAL A 57 30.50 9.65 1.93
CA VAL A 57 29.61 9.95 3.08
C VAL A 57 28.40 10.78 2.65
N THR A 58 28.59 11.78 1.79
CA THR A 58 27.50 12.65 1.32
C THR A 58 26.56 11.91 0.36
N ARG A 59 27.11 11.00 -0.46
CA ARG A 59 26.34 10.13 -1.34
C ARG A 59 25.44 9.18 -0.54
N GLU A 60 26.02 8.51 0.45
CA GLU A 60 25.26 7.59 1.30
C GLU A 60 24.23 8.32 2.16
N LEU A 61 24.51 9.54 2.61
CA LEU A 61 23.53 10.38 3.31
C LEU A 61 22.29 10.64 2.43
N PHE A 62 22.49 10.96 1.16
CA PHE A 62 21.39 11.16 0.22
C PHE A 62 20.57 9.86 0.04
N SER A 63 21.23 8.75 -0.23
CA SER A 63 20.57 7.44 -0.45
C SER A 63 19.77 7.01 0.79
N CYS A 64 20.34 7.13 2.00
CA CYS A 64 19.63 6.84 3.24
C CYS A 64 18.46 7.80 3.48
N THR A 65 18.63 9.10 3.17
CA THR A 65 17.54 10.07 3.31
C THR A 65 16.36 9.72 2.43
N VAL A 66 16.61 9.39 1.16
CA VAL A 66 15.56 8.95 0.22
C VAL A 66 14.89 7.66 0.71
N LEU A 67 15.66 6.66 1.14
CA LEU A 67 15.14 5.41 1.70
C LEU A 67 14.20 5.68 2.90
N TYR A 68 14.63 6.52 3.84
CA TYR A 68 13.84 6.87 5.02
C TYR A 68 12.55 7.63 4.65
N ILE A 69 12.64 8.58 3.71
CA ILE A 69 11.46 9.30 3.20
C ILE A 69 10.42 8.29 2.69
N PHE A 70 10.83 7.29 1.90
CA PHE A 70 9.91 6.29 1.35
C PHE A 70 9.33 5.35 2.42
N ILE A 71 10.16 4.75 3.26
CA ILE A 71 9.71 3.78 4.28
C ILE A 71 8.79 4.46 5.29
N PHE A 72 9.21 5.59 5.85
CA PHE A 72 8.43 6.25 6.89
C PHE A 72 7.17 6.94 6.36
N SER A 73 7.16 7.40 5.09
CA SER A 73 5.94 7.95 4.50
C SER A 73 4.87 6.88 4.29
N LEU A 74 5.24 5.67 3.89
CA LEU A 74 4.32 4.54 3.82
C LEU A 74 3.84 4.11 5.20
N LEU A 75 4.74 4.04 6.17
CA LEU A 75 4.42 3.62 7.54
C LEU A 75 3.45 4.59 8.23
N THR A 76 3.60 5.90 8.00
CA THR A 76 2.74 6.93 8.61
C THR A 76 1.43 7.17 7.85
N ALA A 77 1.40 6.97 6.53
CA ALA A 77 0.17 7.10 5.74
C ALA A 77 -0.76 5.89 5.89
N SER A 78 -0.21 4.69 6.04
CA SER A 78 -0.97 3.44 6.00
C SER A 78 -2.06 3.29 7.08
N PRO A 79 -1.90 3.69 8.34
CA PRO A 79 -2.87 3.43 9.40
C PRO A 79 -4.27 3.95 9.07
N PHE A 80 -4.36 5.13 8.46
CA PHE A 80 -5.63 5.81 8.23
C PHE A 80 -6.31 5.39 6.92
N ASN A 81 -5.55 4.85 5.97
CA ASN A 81 -6.03 4.58 4.62
C ASN A 81 -7.24 3.64 4.56
N SER A 82 -7.27 2.55 5.35
CA SER A 82 -8.38 1.60 5.32
C SER A 82 -9.66 2.16 5.91
N VAL A 83 -9.56 2.92 7.00
CA VAL A 83 -10.75 3.54 7.63
C VAL A 83 -11.35 4.59 6.70
N LEU A 84 -10.48 5.43 6.10
CA LEU A 84 -10.91 6.45 5.15
C LEU A 84 -11.51 5.84 3.87
N SER A 85 -10.91 4.77 3.36
CA SER A 85 -11.43 4.03 2.21
C SER A 85 -12.80 3.43 2.50
N LYS A 86 -12.99 2.88 3.72
CA LYS A 86 -14.28 2.35 4.15
C LYS A 86 -15.31 3.46 4.28
N TYR A 87 -14.99 4.57 4.93
CA TYR A 87 -15.88 5.73 5.05
C TYR A 87 -16.32 6.24 3.68
N MET A 88 -15.38 6.42 2.76
CA MET A 88 -15.70 6.85 1.40
C MET A 88 -16.62 5.87 0.67
N SER A 89 -16.40 4.56 0.86
CA SER A 89 -17.26 3.54 0.24
C SER A 89 -18.68 3.60 0.79
N ASP A 90 -18.83 3.83 2.09
CA ASP A 90 -20.15 3.98 2.73
C ASP A 90 -20.86 5.26 2.26
N VAL A 91 -20.15 6.39 2.16
CA VAL A 91 -20.66 7.68 1.64
C VAL A 91 -21.07 7.56 0.16
N ILE A 92 -20.28 6.87 -0.67
CA ILE A 92 -20.64 6.64 -2.08
C ILE A 92 -21.87 5.73 -2.19
N TYR A 93 -22.00 4.73 -1.31
CA TYR A 93 -23.18 3.85 -1.28
C TYR A 93 -24.44 4.58 -0.82
N GLU A 94 -24.32 5.51 0.14
CA GLU A 94 -25.40 6.36 0.63
C GLU A 94 -25.71 7.56 -0.31
N GLU A 95 -24.93 7.74 -1.38
CA GLU A 95 -25.02 8.86 -2.35
C GLU A 95 -24.84 10.26 -1.71
N THR A 96 -24.21 10.34 -0.53
CA THR A 96 -23.95 11.59 0.21
C THR A 96 -22.58 12.19 -0.16
N TYR A 97 -22.35 12.51 -1.42
CA TYR A 97 -21.05 12.94 -1.95
C TYR A 97 -20.46 14.20 -1.28
N GLU A 98 -21.30 15.03 -0.65
CA GLU A 98 -20.89 16.22 0.11
C GLU A 98 -20.06 15.89 1.36
N ASP A 99 -20.12 14.65 1.87
CA ASP A 99 -19.37 14.19 3.05
C ASP A 99 -17.94 13.72 2.70
N ILE A 100 -17.58 13.65 1.41
CA ILE A 100 -16.24 13.21 0.97
C ILE A 100 -15.16 14.26 1.28
N LEU A 101 -15.42 15.55 1.04
CA LEU A 101 -14.44 16.59 1.33
C LEU A 101 -14.11 16.73 2.84
N PRO A 102 -15.07 16.70 3.76
CA PRO A 102 -14.76 16.62 5.20
C PRO A 102 -13.85 15.44 5.55
N CYS A 103 -14.10 14.26 4.98
CA CYS A 103 -13.27 13.08 5.17
C CYS A 103 -11.85 13.32 4.65
N TYR A 104 -11.70 13.91 3.46
CA TYR A 104 -10.40 14.22 2.88
C TYR A 104 -9.57 15.18 3.76
N TYR A 105 -10.18 16.26 4.26
CA TYR A 105 -9.46 17.22 5.09
C TYR A 105 -9.10 16.66 6.47
N VAL A 106 -9.99 15.89 7.11
CA VAL A 106 -9.69 15.23 8.39
C VAL A 106 -8.56 14.23 8.22
N GLY A 107 -8.61 13.40 7.19
CA GLY A 107 -7.55 12.44 6.94
C GLY A 107 -6.21 13.09 6.61
N MET A 108 -6.21 14.18 5.84
CA MET A 108 -5.00 14.97 5.57
C MET A 108 -4.39 15.52 6.88
N LEU A 109 -5.21 16.08 7.77
CA LEU A 109 -4.77 16.60 9.05
C LEU A 109 -4.19 15.49 9.95
N LEU A 110 -4.85 14.33 10.01
CA LEU A 110 -4.37 13.18 10.79
C LEU A 110 -3.02 12.66 10.27
N ASN A 111 -2.87 12.55 8.95
CA ASN A 111 -1.61 12.13 8.34
C ASN A 111 -0.47 13.12 8.61
N ILE A 112 -0.72 14.43 8.44
CA ILE A 112 0.28 15.47 8.76
C ILE A 112 0.62 15.44 10.26
N SER A 113 -0.37 15.29 11.15
CA SER A 113 -0.13 15.26 12.61
C SER A 113 0.72 14.05 13.01
N LEU A 114 0.43 12.86 12.47
CA LEU A 114 1.23 11.66 12.74
C LEU A 114 2.64 11.80 12.15
N SER A 115 2.75 12.36 10.94
CA SER A 115 4.05 12.61 10.29
C SER A 115 4.89 13.60 11.07
N ALA A 116 4.28 14.65 11.65
CA ALA A 116 4.96 15.59 12.51
C ALA A 116 5.43 14.92 13.81
N LEU A 117 4.59 14.09 14.43
CA LEU A 117 4.93 13.36 15.65
C LEU A 117 6.16 12.45 15.47
N VAL A 118 6.28 11.79 14.31
CA VAL A 118 7.41 10.90 14.01
C VAL A 118 8.61 11.65 13.46
N GLY A 119 8.38 12.59 12.53
CA GLY A 119 9.45 13.25 11.78
C GLY A 119 10.18 14.32 12.57
N ILE A 120 9.48 15.13 13.41
CA ILE A 120 10.14 16.20 14.15
C ILE A 120 11.19 15.69 15.14
N PRO A 121 10.92 14.67 15.99
CA PRO A 121 11.95 14.11 16.87
C PRO A 121 13.14 13.54 16.10
N PHE A 122 12.90 12.91 14.95
CA PHE A 122 13.95 12.41 14.08
C PHE A 122 14.81 13.56 13.52
N CYS A 123 14.21 14.63 13.02
CA CYS A 123 14.93 15.80 12.52
C CYS A 123 15.78 16.49 13.60
N ILE A 124 15.24 16.58 14.83
CA ILE A 124 16.00 17.10 15.97
C ILE A 124 17.24 16.24 16.26
N ARG A 125 17.09 14.92 16.22
CA ARG A 125 18.21 13.97 16.38
C ARG A 125 19.26 14.16 15.28
N GLU A 126 18.83 14.27 14.01
CA GLU A 126 19.75 14.46 12.87
C GLU A 126 20.54 15.75 12.98
N TYR A 127 19.93 16.83 13.46
CA TYR A 127 20.59 18.09 13.67
C TYR A 127 21.57 18.04 14.86
N LEU A 128 21.14 17.50 16.01
CA LEU A 128 21.94 17.52 17.25
C LEU A 128 23.05 16.47 17.26
N VAL A 129 22.76 15.24 16.85
CA VAL A 129 23.67 14.09 16.91
C VAL A 129 24.40 13.92 15.58
N GLY A 130 23.67 13.93 14.47
CA GLY A 130 24.22 13.77 13.12
C GLY A 130 25.03 14.98 12.66
N LYS A 131 24.79 16.16 13.23
CA LYS A 131 25.38 17.45 12.80
C LYS A 131 25.15 17.70 11.29
N VAL A 132 24.05 17.20 10.76
CA VAL A 132 23.63 17.46 9.39
C VAL A 132 23.15 18.91 9.29
N ASP A 133 23.41 19.55 8.16
CA ASP A 133 22.96 20.92 7.93
C ASP A 133 21.43 21.02 8.09
N ILE A 134 20.97 22.01 8.84
CA ILE A 134 19.55 22.21 9.15
C ILE A 134 18.70 22.39 7.90
N ILE A 135 19.25 23.02 6.85
CA ILE A 135 18.55 23.23 5.58
C ILE A 135 18.32 21.90 4.88
N TYR A 136 19.33 21.00 4.91
CA TYR A 136 19.21 19.65 4.36
C TYR A 136 18.16 18.83 5.11
N VAL A 137 18.20 18.82 6.46
CA VAL A 137 17.24 18.10 7.31
C VAL A 137 15.82 18.61 7.07
N PHE A 138 15.64 19.94 7.03
CA PHE A 138 14.33 20.55 6.78
C PHE A 138 13.79 20.20 5.38
N THR A 139 14.66 20.21 4.37
CA THR A 139 14.28 19.81 3.01
C THR A 139 13.84 18.35 2.96
N GLY A 140 14.56 17.43 3.62
CA GLY A 140 14.19 16.03 3.75
C GLY A 140 12.85 15.84 4.48
N TYR A 141 12.60 16.60 5.54
CA TYR A 141 11.33 16.60 6.27
C TYR A 141 10.17 17.08 5.39
N CYS A 142 10.36 18.15 4.62
CA CYS A 142 9.37 18.62 3.65
C CYS A 142 9.08 17.56 2.58
N GLY A 143 10.11 16.85 2.10
CA GLY A 143 9.97 15.73 1.16
C GLY A 143 9.18 14.56 1.74
N TYR A 144 9.44 14.24 3.00
CA TYR A 144 8.70 13.21 3.73
C TYR A 144 7.21 13.56 3.84
N ILE A 145 6.85 14.77 4.28
CA ILE A 145 5.45 15.20 4.36
C ILE A 145 4.80 15.22 2.98
N ALA A 146 5.50 15.73 1.97
CA ALA A 146 4.98 15.76 0.59
C ALA A 146 4.63 14.35 0.11
N LEU A 147 5.49 13.36 0.33
CA LEU A 147 5.25 11.98 -0.09
C LEU A 147 4.12 11.31 0.71
N VAL A 148 3.97 11.62 2.00
CA VAL A 148 2.80 11.18 2.79
C VAL A 148 1.50 11.71 2.17
N LEU A 149 1.46 12.98 1.77
CA LEU A 149 0.30 13.58 1.12
C LEU A 149 0.02 12.98 -0.26
N VAL A 150 1.05 12.65 -1.02
CA VAL A 150 0.92 11.92 -2.30
C VAL A 150 0.26 10.57 -2.06
N PHE A 151 0.78 9.73 -1.17
CA PHE A 151 0.20 8.41 -0.88
C PHE A 151 -1.23 8.50 -0.36
N TYR A 152 -1.52 9.52 0.42
CA TYR A 152 -2.86 9.78 0.91
C TYR A 152 -3.83 10.19 -0.22
N SER A 153 -3.45 11.15 -1.06
CA SER A 153 -4.29 11.65 -2.15
C SER A 153 -4.52 10.60 -3.25
N MET A 154 -3.51 9.75 -3.51
CA MET A 154 -3.64 8.59 -4.40
C MET A 154 -4.80 7.67 -4.03
N LEU A 155 -5.12 7.51 -2.73
CA LEU A 155 -6.25 6.72 -2.27
C LEU A 155 -7.57 7.23 -2.86
N TYR A 156 -7.80 8.53 -2.80
CA TYR A 156 -9.03 9.15 -3.33
C TYR A 156 -9.13 9.06 -4.85
N LEU A 157 -8.04 9.30 -5.56
CA LEU A 157 -7.98 9.14 -7.01
C LEU A 157 -8.18 7.68 -7.43
N SER A 158 -7.70 6.73 -6.64
CA SER A 158 -7.92 5.30 -6.86
C SER A 158 -9.38 4.91 -6.71
N ILE A 159 -10.10 5.48 -5.75
CA ILE A 159 -11.55 5.27 -5.58
C ILE A 159 -12.32 5.92 -6.72
N CYS A 160 -11.90 7.11 -7.19
CA CYS A 160 -12.45 7.76 -8.39
C CYS A 160 -12.09 7.05 -9.70
N LYS A 161 -11.26 5.99 -9.65
CA LYS A 161 -10.88 5.20 -10.82
C LYS A 161 -9.97 5.90 -11.84
N ASP A 162 -9.32 6.98 -11.45
CA ASP A 162 -8.55 7.81 -12.36
C ASP A 162 -7.02 7.56 -12.28
N TYR A 163 -6.66 6.30 -12.44
CA TYR A 163 -5.25 5.85 -12.39
C TYR A 163 -4.37 6.49 -13.46
N LYS A 164 -4.97 6.87 -14.60
CA LYS A 164 -4.22 7.59 -15.67
C LYS A 164 -3.70 8.93 -15.18
N LYS A 165 -4.51 9.65 -14.39
CA LYS A 165 -4.08 10.93 -13.83
C LYS A 165 -2.98 10.75 -12.80
N ILE A 166 -3.06 9.70 -11.95
CA ILE A 166 -1.97 9.39 -11.02
C ILE A 166 -0.65 9.23 -11.77
N SER A 167 -0.60 8.32 -12.77
CA SER A 167 0.62 8.10 -13.55
C SER A 167 1.08 9.35 -14.31
N PHE A 168 0.15 10.14 -14.82
CA PHE A 168 0.46 11.40 -15.49
C PHE A 168 1.07 12.43 -14.53
N PHE A 169 0.53 12.58 -13.32
CA PHE A 169 1.07 13.51 -12.33
C PHE A 169 2.46 13.10 -11.84
N PHE A 170 2.70 11.80 -11.68
CA PHE A 170 4.05 11.32 -11.41
C PHE A 170 5.01 11.59 -12.58
N ALA A 171 4.57 11.42 -13.82
CA ALA A 171 5.40 11.75 -14.98
C ALA A 171 5.74 13.25 -15.00
N VAL A 172 4.76 14.13 -14.78
CA VAL A 172 4.99 15.59 -14.71
C VAL A 172 5.90 15.94 -13.54
N GLY A 173 5.62 15.45 -12.34
CA GLY A 173 6.42 15.74 -11.14
C GLY A 173 7.86 15.27 -11.27
N MET A 174 8.09 14.05 -11.78
CA MET A 174 9.45 13.52 -11.96
C MET A 174 10.20 14.22 -13.09
N THR A 175 9.52 14.62 -14.17
CA THR A 175 10.15 15.46 -15.22
C THR A 175 10.60 16.80 -14.66
N VAL A 176 9.76 17.45 -13.86
CA VAL A 176 10.13 18.71 -13.18
C VAL A 176 11.29 18.48 -12.20
N THR A 177 11.29 17.37 -11.45
CA THR A 177 12.40 17.00 -10.56
C THR A 177 13.72 16.91 -11.31
N VAL A 178 13.77 16.18 -12.42
CA VAL A 178 14.99 16.02 -13.22
C VAL A 178 15.42 17.37 -13.79
N PHE A 179 14.51 18.13 -14.39
CA PHE A 179 14.82 19.44 -14.96
C PHE A 179 15.34 20.43 -13.91
N LEU A 180 14.67 20.50 -12.76
CA LEU A 180 15.05 21.40 -11.65
C LEU A 180 16.41 21.00 -11.06
N SER A 181 16.70 19.72 -10.92
CA SER A 181 17.99 19.25 -10.42
C SER A 181 19.14 19.66 -11.33
N PHE A 182 18.94 19.56 -12.66
CA PHE A 182 19.89 20.06 -13.65
C PHE A 182 20.12 21.57 -13.51
N LEU A 183 19.05 22.34 -13.43
CA LEU A 183 19.12 23.77 -13.31
C LEU A 183 19.86 24.20 -12.04
N LEU A 184 19.53 23.60 -10.89
CA LEU A 184 20.16 23.92 -9.61
C LEU A 184 21.64 23.55 -9.57
N VAL A 185 22.02 22.39 -10.08
CA VAL A 185 23.40 21.91 -10.00
C VAL A 185 24.29 22.52 -11.08
N LYS A 186 23.85 22.56 -12.36
CA LYS A 186 24.68 23.01 -13.49
C LYS A 186 24.65 24.51 -13.70
N VAL A 187 23.52 25.21 -13.40
CA VAL A 187 23.39 26.65 -13.61
C VAL A 187 23.65 27.43 -12.32
N PHE A 188 23.02 27.02 -11.21
CA PHE A 188 23.19 27.71 -9.92
C PHE A 188 24.35 27.17 -9.08
N HIS A 189 25.03 26.12 -9.53
CA HIS A 189 26.21 25.52 -8.86
C HIS A 189 25.94 25.07 -7.43
N TRP A 190 24.74 24.59 -7.14
CA TRP A 190 24.42 23.99 -5.84
C TRP A 190 25.14 22.64 -5.67
N GLY A 191 25.34 22.23 -4.42
CA GLY A 191 25.84 20.88 -4.13
C GLY A 191 24.91 19.81 -4.73
N ILE A 192 25.49 18.80 -5.40
CA ILE A 192 24.76 17.80 -6.17
C ILE A 192 23.67 17.12 -5.32
N THR A 193 24.01 16.61 -4.13
CA THR A 193 23.08 15.89 -3.24
C THR A 193 21.96 16.78 -2.73
N TYR A 194 22.28 18.02 -2.37
CA TYR A 194 21.28 18.98 -1.93
C TYR A 194 20.35 19.40 -3.06
N GLY A 195 20.89 19.67 -4.24
CA GLY A 195 20.10 20.01 -5.43
C GLY A 195 19.16 18.86 -5.83
N MET A 196 19.63 17.61 -5.76
CA MET A 196 18.79 16.44 -6.01
C MET A 196 17.67 16.27 -4.98
N LEU A 197 17.99 16.39 -3.66
CA LEU A 197 16.99 16.26 -2.60
C LEU A 197 15.93 17.36 -2.67
N PHE A 198 16.36 18.61 -2.88
CA PHE A 198 15.45 19.75 -3.01
C PHE A 198 14.53 19.60 -4.23
N SER A 199 15.08 19.20 -5.37
CA SER A 199 14.30 18.98 -6.60
C SER A 199 13.29 17.85 -6.42
N LEU A 200 13.68 16.75 -5.77
CA LEU A 200 12.79 15.63 -5.46
C LEU A 200 11.64 16.06 -4.54
N THR A 201 11.95 16.86 -3.53
CA THR A 201 10.95 17.44 -2.60
C THR A 201 9.94 18.31 -3.34
N ILE A 202 10.40 19.19 -4.23
CA ILE A 202 9.52 20.04 -5.07
C ILE A 202 8.67 19.18 -6.00
N GLY A 203 9.23 18.12 -6.59
CA GLY A 203 8.49 17.19 -7.43
C GLY A 203 7.35 16.49 -6.67
N PHE A 204 7.60 16.00 -5.45
CA PHE A 204 6.56 15.41 -4.62
C PHE A 204 5.49 16.43 -4.19
N TRP A 205 5.85 17.65 -3.84
CA TRP A 205 4.88 18.71 -3.57
C TRP A 205 4.01 19.03 -4.78
N LEU A 206 4.61 19.09 -5.97
CA LEU A 206 3.87 19.30 -7.21
C LEU A 206 2.85 18.19 -7.45
N ILE A 207 3.25 16.92 -7.28
CA ILE A 207 2.35 15.77 -7.41
C ILE A 207 1.21 15.90 -6.40
N ALA A 208 1.50 16.13 -5.12
CA ALA A 208 0.50 16.27 -4.07
C ALA A 208 -0.51 17.39 -4.39
N CYS A 209 -0.05 18.56 -4.85
CA CYS A 209 -0.89 19.68 -5.24
C CYS A 209 -1.79 19.35 -6.45
N LEU A 210 -1.26 18.65 -7.46
CA LEU A 210 -2.02 18.22 -8.64
C LEU A 210 -3.11 17.21 -8.24
N GLU A 211 -2.78 16.23 -7.41
CA GLU A 211 -3.74 15.24 -6.91
C GLU A 211 -4.84 15.90 -6.07
N MET A 212 -4.48 16.79 -5.15
CA MET A 212 -5.43 17.55 -4.34
C MET A 212 -6.35 18.43 -5.20
N SER A 213 -5.83 19.06 -6.25
CA SER A 213 -6.61 19.86 -7.19
C SER A 213 -7.68 19.02 -7.89
N VAL A 214 -7.35 17.79 -8.28
CA VAL A 214 -8.29 16.87 -8.94
C VAL A 214 -9.33 16.36 -7.95
N VAL A 215 -8.97 16.00 -6.72
CA VAL A 215 -9.93 15.62 -5.69
C VAL A 215 -10.96 16.73 -5.48
N ARG A 216 -10.50 17.99 -5.36
CA ARG A 216 -11.41 19.16 -5.26
C ARG A 216 -12.25 19.40 -6.51
N SER A 217 -11.76 19.06 -7.68
CA SER A 217 -12.53 19.22 -8.92
C SER A 217 -13.68 18.21 -9.03
N TYR A 218 -13.52 17.03 -8.45
CA TYR A 218 -14.54 15.99 -8.42
C TYR A 218 -15.60 16.23 -7.35
N PHE A 219 -15.18 16.67 -6.18
CA PHE A 219 -16.05 16.92 -5.02
C PHE A 219 -16.03 18.41 -4.72
N LYS A 220 -17.11 19.11 -5.08
CA LYS A 220 -17.22 20.57 -4.93
C LYS A 220 -17.93 20.97 -3.65
N GLU A 221 -18.82 20.12 -3.15
CA GLU A 221 -19.66 20.39 -1.99
C GLU A 221 -19.00 19.89 -0.71
N ASN A 222 -19.18 20.65 0.38
CA ASN A 222 -18.62 20.33 1.69
C ASN A 222 -19.73 20.45 2.73
N SER A 223 -20.13 19.34 3.32
CA SER A 223 -21.19 19.28 4.34
C SER A 223 -20.75 19.85 5.71
N GLY A 224 -19.45 20.06 5.93
CA GLY A 224 -18.92 20.51 7.22
C GLY A 224 -18.97 19.47 8.36
N LYS A 225 -19.34 18.22 8.11
CA LYS A 225 -19.52 17.16 9.12
C LYS A 225 -18.19 16.52 9.59
N TYR A 226 -17.16 17.31 9.90
CA TYR A 226 -15.83 16.81 10.31
C TYR A 226 -15.88 15.90 11.54
N ARG A 227 -16.77 16.18 12.51
CA ARG A 227 -16.90 15.38 13.74
C ARG A 227 -17.37 13.95 13.46
N GLN A 228 -18.20 13.74 12.46
CA GLN A 228 -18.71 12.40 12.11
C GLN A 228 -17.56 11.50 11.64
N VAL A 229 -16.63 12.03 10.86
CA VAL A 229 -15.44 11.31 10.42
C VAL A 229 -14.60 10.85 11.61
N LEU A 230 -14.38 11.69 12.62
CA LEU A 230 -13.63 11.32 13.83
C LEU A 230 -14.34 10.24 14.66
N VAL A 231 -15.67 10.30 14.74
CA VAL A 231 -16.47 9.24 15.41
C VAL A 231 -16.33 7.91 14.68
N TYR A 232 -16.31 7.95 13.34
CA TYR A 232 -16.11 6.77 12.51
C TYR A 232 -14.73 6.12 12.75
N PHE A 233 -13.67 6.89 12.95
CA PHE A 233 -12.36 6.37 13.37
C PHE A 233 -12.41 5.63 14.70
N LYS A 234 -13.19 6.10 15.66
CA LYS A 234 -13.38 5.44 16.95
C LYS A 234 -14.15 4.12 16.80
N GLU A 235 -15.07 4.03 15.87
CA GLU A 235 -15.84 2.79 15.62
C GLU A 235 -14.98 1.74 14.91
N TYR A 236 -14.18 2.18 13.93
CA TYR A 236 -13.37 1.30 13.06
C TYR A 236 -11.87 1.32 13.38
N TRP A 237 -11.48 1.63 14.64
CA TRP A 237 -10.08 1.60 15.06
C TRP A 237 -9.33 0.29 14.77
N PRO A 238 -9.98 -0.91 14.71
CA PRO A 238 -9.27 -2.13 14.37
C PRO A 238 -8.67 -2.11 12.96
N LEU A 239 -9.28 -1.37 12.02
CA LEU A 239 -8.72 -1.18 10.68
C LEU A 239 -7.42 -0.38 10.70
N VAL A 240 -7.35 0.65 11.56
CA VAL A 240 -6.12 1.43 11.77
C VAL A 240 -5.00 0.52 12.26
N VAL A 241 -5.28 -0.31 13.26
CA VAL A 241 -4.30 -1.24 13.84
C VAL A 241 -3.88 -2.31 12.83
N THR A 242 -4.82 -2.89 12.09
CA THR A 242 -4.49 -3.91 11.08
C THR A 242 -3.56 -3.36 10.01
N ASN A 243 -3.86 -2.18 9.46
CA ASN A 243 -3.02 -1.56 8.44
C ASN A 243 -1.64 -1.16 8.96
N PHE A 244 -1.60 -0.61 10.17
CA PHE A 244 -0.33 -0.29 10.81
C PHE A 244 0.53 -1.55 11.01
N LEU A 245 -0.04 -2.62 11.58
CA LEU A 245 0.68 -3.88 11.81
C LEU A 245 1.11 -4.55 10.51
N TYR A 246 0.27 -4.50 9.47
CA TYR A 246 0.63 -5.01 8.15
C TYR A 246 1.82 -4.25 7.57
N THR A 247 1.76 -2.91 7.57
CA THR A 247 2.84 -2.09 7.01
C THR A 247 4.10 -2.14 7.88
N LEU A 248 3.95 -2.19 9.20
CA LEU A 248 5.09 -2.39 10.10
C LEU A 248 5.75 -3.75 9.84
N GLY A 249 4.96 -4.82 9.73
CA GLY A 249 5.46 -6.16 9.43
C GLY A 249 6.18 -6.24 8.08
N LEU A 250 5.77 -5.40 7.11
CA LEU A 250 6.40 -5.28 5.80
C LEU A 250 7.86 -4.78 5.89
N TYR A 251 8.18 -3.94 6.89
CA TYR A 251 9.49 -3.31 7.06
C TYR A 251 10.22 -3.72 8.34
N VAL A 252 9.55 -4.40 9.29
CA VAL A 252 10.16 -4.74 10.57
C VAL A 252 11.42 -5.58 10.42
N HIS A 253 11.49 -6.43 9.42
CA HIS A 253 12.70 -7.21 9.12
C HIS A 253 13.87 -6.30 8.70
N ASN A 254 13.64 -5.21 7.93
CA ASN A 254 14.68 -4.23 7.62
C ASN A 254 15.19 -3.57 8.91
N PHE A 255 14.28 -3.15 9.79
CA PHE A 255 14.65 -2.53 11.07
C PHE A 255 15.47 -3.46 11.95
N VAL A 256 15.18 -4.77 11.96
CA VAL A 256 16.02 -5.76 12.66
C VAL A 256 17.42 -5.79 12.06
N PHE A 257 17.55 -5.87 10.73
CA PHE A 257 18.86 -5.91 10.09
C PHE A 257 19.64 -4.60 10.26
N TRP A 258 18.98 -3.46 10.41
CA TRP A 258 19.64 -2.19 10.76
C TRP A 258 20.27 -2.20 12.17
N THR A 259 19.95 -3.16 13.02
CA THR A 259 20.59 -3.32 14.35
C THR A 259 21.70 -4.38 14.38
N THR A 260 21.95 -5.10 13.28
CA THR A 260 23.00 -6.11 13.16
C THR A 260 24.36 -5.51 12.81
N ASP A 261 25.43 -6.28 12.92
CA ASP A 261 26.79 -5.84 12.55
C ASP A 261 26.98 -5.48 11.06
N LEU A 262 25.98 -5.80 10.22
CA LEU A 262 25.97 -5.47 8.80
C LEU A 262 25.57 -4.00 8.53
N HIS A 263 25.11 -3.30 9.56
CA HIS A 263 24.63 -1.94 9.39
C HIS A 263 25.76 -0.97 9.08
N MET A 264 25.46 -0.02 8.23
CA MET A 264 26.29 1.14 8.00
C MET A 264 25.68 2.35 8.73
N ILE A 265 26.50 3.02 9.52
CA ILE A 265 26.11 4.28 10.17
C ILE A 265 26.59 5.43 9.31
N VAL A 266 25.68 6.17 8.75
CA VAL A 266 25.96 7.39 7.99
C VAL A 266 25.75 8.60 8.88
N VAL A 267 26.75 9.48 8.95
CA VAL A 267 26.72 10.74 9.71
C VAL A 267 26.22 10.55 11.17
N LYS A 268 26.63 9.45 11.83
CA LYS A 268 26.33 9.07 13.23
C LYS A 268 24.84 8.84 13.57
N SER A 269 23.91 9.00 12.65
CA SER A 269 22.47 8.99 12.95
C SER A 269 21.65 8.14 11.99
N PHE A 270 21.95 8.16 10.69
CA PHE A 270 21.29 7.29 9.74
C PHE A 270 21.88 5.89 9.79
N VAL A 271 21.02 4.89 9.82
CA VAL A 271 21.41 3.47 9.86
C VAL A 271 20.72 2.76 8.69
N CYS A 272 21.47 2.04 7.87
CA CYS A 272 20.94 1.26 6.76
C CYS A 272 21.79 0.03 6.51
N VAL A 273 21.22 -0.97 5.82
CA VAL A 273 21.94 -2.13 5.29
C VAL A 273 21.68 -2.18 3.79
N ILE A 274 22.50 -1.47 3.00
CA ILE A 274 22.28 -1.25 1.57
C ILE A 274 21.96 -2.56 0.83
N THR A 275 22.74 -3.61 1.07
CA THR A 275 22.58 -4.90 0.41
C THR A 275 21.24 -5.57 0.73
N TYR A 276 20.78 -5.45 1.98
CA TYR A 276 19.50 -5.99 2.43
C TYR A 276 18.33 -5.16 1.94
N ASP A 277 18.44 -3.83 2.04
CA ASP A 277 17.39 -2.90 1.61
C ASP A 277 17.18 -2.97 0.09
N MET A 278 18.26 -3.12 -0.69
CA MET A 278 18.16 -3.35 -2.14
C MET A 278 17.53 -4.70 -2.46
N ALA A 279 17.89 -5.79 -1.74
CA ALA A 279 17.26 -7.09 -1.92
C ALA A 279 15.77 -7.06 -1.60
N THR A 280 15.37 -6.32 -0.55
CA THR A 280 13.98 -6.07 -0.18
C THR A 280 13.23 -5.36 -1.29
N CYS A 281 13.78 -4.28 -1.83
CA CYS A 281 13.20 -3.51 -2.92
C CYS A 281 12.97 -4.41 -4.16
N LEU A 282 13.97 -5.16 -4.58
CA LEU A 282 13.88 -6.10 -5.70
C LEU A 282 12.81 -7.19 -5.48
N ALA A 283 12.73 -7.74 -4.26
CA ALA A 283 11.74 -8.75 -3.90
C ALA A 283 10.30 -8.19 -3.93
N MET A 284 10.09 -6.96 -3.47
CA MET A 284 8.82 -6.26 -3.58
C MET A 284 8.43 -6.06 -5.04
N PHE A 285 9.35 -5.59 -5.90
CA PHE A 285 9.10 -5.42 -7.34
C PHE A 285 8.70 -6.72 -8.02
N THR A 286 9.39 -7.80 -7.71
CA THR A 286 9.13 -9.12 -8.28
C THR A 286 7.67 -9.55 -8.04
N ASN A 287 7.09 -9.15 -6.92
CA ASN A 287 5.76 -9.59 -6.50
C ASN A 287 4.66 -8.52 -6.67
N ILE A 288 4.97 -7.31 -7.13
CA ILE A 288 3.99 -6.21 -7.23
C ILE A 288 2.81 -6.53 -8.16
N SER A 289 3.01 -7.41 -9.14
CA SER A 289 1.97 -7.89 -10.05
C SER A 289 0.79 -8.57 -9.34
N ALA A 290 1.01 -9.14 -8.14
CA ALA A 290 -0.03 -9.76 -7.34
C ALA A 290 -1.19 -8.78 -7.04
N SER A 291 -0.85 -7.54 -6.67
CA SER A 291 -1.85 -6.49 -6.40
C SER A 291 -2.71 -6.19 -7.61
N VAL A 292 -2.08 -6.15 -8.80
CA VAL A 292 -2.77 -5.87 -10.08
C VAL A 292 -3.72 -7.00 -10.45
N ILE A 293 -3.26 -8.24 -10.33
CA ILE A 293 -4.07 -9.43 -10.64
C ILE A 293 -5.25 -9.51 -9.68
N PHE A 294 -5.02 -9.26 -8.39
CA PHE A 294 -6.06 -9.24 -7.38
C PHE A 294 -7.17 -8.25 -7.75
N ILE A 295 -6.81 -6.98 -7.97
CA ILE A 295 -7.77 -5.92 -8.28
C ILE A 295 -8.52 -6.21 -9.59
N SER A 296 -7.83 -6.71 -10.62
CA SER A 296 -8.43 -6.89 -11.96
C SER A 296 -9.36 -8.09 -12.08
N ARG A 297 -9.07 -9.18 -11.39
CA ARG A 297 -9.83 -10.44 -11.51
C ARG A 297 -10.66 -10.76 -10.29
N VAL A 298 -10.01 -10.81 -9.14
CA VAL A 298 -10.61 -11.32 -7.90
C VAL A 298 -11.72 -10.39 -7.42
N GLU A 299 -11.45 -9.09 -7.40
CA GLU A 299 -12.43 -8.10 -6.92
C GLU A 299 -13.72 -8.08 -7.78
N MET A 300 -13.60 -8.21 -9.11
CA MET A 300 -14.77 -8.19 -9.99
C MET A 300 -15.67 -9.42 -9.82
N TYR A 301 -15.07 -10.61 -9.85
CA TYR A 301 -15.81 -11.86 -9.76
C TYR A 301 -16.44 -12.04 -8.38
N PHE A 302 -15.68 -11.80 -7.34
CA PHE A 302 -16.16 -11.93 -5.97
C PHE A 302 -17.26 -10.92 -5.65
N HIS A 303 -17.10 -9.66 -6.06
CA HIS A 303 -18.09 -8.61 -5.79
C HIS A 303 -19.49 -8.97 -6.33
N GLY A 304 -19.57 -9.54 -7.53
CA GLY A 304 -20.85 -9.99 -8.11
C GLY A 304 -21.51 -11.10 -7.27
N ARG A 305 -20.74 -12.05 -6.77
CA ARG A 305 -21.24 -13.14 -5.91
C ARG A 305 -21.62 -12.65 -4.51
N TYR A 306 -20.81 -11.74 -3.95
CA TYR A 306 -21.11 -11.11 -2.67
C TYR A 306 -22.40 -10.27 -2.73
N LYS A 307 -22.62 -9.52 -3.83
CA LYS A 307 -23.87 -8.76 -4.05
C LYS A 307 -25.08 -9.69 -4.13
N ALA A 308 -24.99 -10.80 -4.87
CA ALA A 308 -26.07 -11.79 -4.95
C ALA A 308 -26.40 -12.40 -3.57
N TYR A 309 -25.38 -12.68 -2.75
CA TYR A 309 -25.58 -13.14 -1.38
C TYR A 309 -26.25 -12.07 -0.52
N SER A 310 -25.81 -10.82 -0.59
CA SER A 310 -26.41 -9.71 0.17
C SER A 310 -27.89 -9.48 -0.20
N GLU A 311 -28.22 -9.55 -1.49
CA GLU A 311 -29.61 -9.46 -1.97
C GLU A 311 -30.47 -10.63 -1.44
N ALA A 312 -29.93 -11.86 -1.42
CA ALA A 312 -30.60 -13.02 -0.85
C ALA A 312 -30.83 -12.89 0.67
N VAL A 313 -29.90 -12.30 1.42
CA VAL A 313 -30.07 -12.04 2.86
C VAL A 313 -31.17 -10.99 3.13
N ILE A 314 -31.33 -10.00 2.26
CA ILE A 314 -32.31 -8.90 2.47
C ILE A 314 -33.73 -9.35 2.13
N GLY A 315 -33.93 -10.16 1.07
CA GLY A 315 -35.28 -10.46 0.59
C GLY A 315 -35.46 -11.87 0.03
N GLY A 316 -34.47 -12.77 0.17
CA GLY A 316 -34.52 -14.13 -0.34
C GLY A 316 -35.12 -15.15 0.66
N ARG A 317 -35.38 -16.36 0.14
CA ARG A 317 -35.75 -17.52 0.98
C ARG A 317 -34.51 -18.12 1.63
N GLY A 318 -34.65 -18.86 2.74
CA GLY A 318 -33.53 -19.53 3.41
C GLY A 318 -32.70 -20.42 2.47
N ALA A 319 -33.36 -21.12 1.53
CA ALA A 319 -32.66 -21.91 0.50
C ALA A 319 -31.81 -21.06 -0.44
N ASP A 320 -32.25 -19.87 -0.80
CA ASP A 320 -31.53 -18.95 -1.68
C ASP A 320 -30.26 -18.41 -0.98
N ILE A 321 -30.36 -18.14 0.34
CA ILE A 321 -29.23 -17.73 1.19
C ILE A 321 -28.15 -18.82 1.18
N ASP A 322 -28.53 -20.08 1.42
CA ASP A 322 -27.60 -21.19 1.42
C ASP A 322 -26.92 -21.45 0.08
N ILE A 323 -27.67 -21.34 -1.03
CA ILE A 323 -27.15 -21.52 -2.40
C ILE A 323 -26.17 -20.40 -2.73
N THR A 324 -26.54 -19.16 -2.49
CA THR A 324 -25.71 -17.99 -2.80
C THR A 324 -24.47 -17.93 -1.92
N LYS A 325 -24.56 -18.31 -0.62
CA LYS A 325 -23.44 -18.45 0.30
C LYS A 325 -22.42 -19.47 -0.21
N LYS A 326 -22.87 -20.69 -0.54
CA LYS A 326 -22.00 -21.73 -1.08
C LYS A 326 -21.34 -21.29 -2.40
N GLY A 327 -22.09 -20.64 -3.28
CA GLY A 327 -21.59 -20.09 -4.53
C GLY A 327 -20.53 -19.00 -4.32
N MET A 328 -20.72 -18.14 -3.32
CA MET A 328 -19.77 -17.08 -2.96
C MET A 328 -18.45 -17.64 -2.41
N PHE A 329 -18.47 -18.59 -1.46
CA PHE A 329 -17.27 -19.20 -0.91
C PHE A 329 -16.52 -20.08 -1.91
N ARG A 330 -17.26 -20.75 -2.79
CA ARG A 330 -16.65 -21.48 -3.91
C ARG A 330 -15.90 -20.54 -4.85
N ALA A 331 -16.53 -19.44 -5.25
CA ALA A 331 -15.88 -18.41 -6.07
C ALA A 331 -14.64 -17.82 -5.37
N LEU A 332 -14.73 -17.53 -4.06
CA LEU A 332 -13.60 -17.06 -3.25
C LEU A 332 -12.42 -18.05 -3.31
N SER A 333 -12.68 -19.33 -3.10
CA SER A 333 -11.62 -20.35 -3.10
C SER A 333 -11.01 -20.54 -4.50
N GLU A 334 -11.83 -20.54 -5.55
CA GLU A 334 -11.38 -20.65 -6.94
C GLU A 334 -10.51 -19.44 -7.34
N GLU A 335 -10.90 -18.22 -6.95
CA GLU A 335 -10.16 -17.01 -7.27
C GLU A 335 -8.85 -16.88 -6.48
N LEU A 336 -8.82 -17.25 -5.20
CA LEU A 336 -7.58 -17.28 -4.41
C LEU A 336 -6.58 -18.29 -4.98
N MET A 337 -7.06 -19.48 -5.37
CA MET A 337 -6.21 -20.49 -5.99
C MET A 337 -5.70 -20.03 -7.36
N SER A 338 -6.56 -19.38 -8.16
CA SER A 338 -6.16 -18.79 -9.45
C SER A 338 -5.11 -17.70 -9.26
N LEU A 339 -5.29 -16.80 -8.28
CA LEU A 339 -4.32 -15.77 -7.93
C LEU A 339 -2.97 -16.39 -7.56
N ALA A 340 -2.96 -17.37 -6.66
CA ALA A 340 -1.73 -18.03 -6.22
C ALA A 340 -0.99 -18.67 -7.39
N ARG A 341 -1.71 -19.36 -8.28
CA ARG A 341 -1.13 -20.03 -9.45
C ARG A 341 -0.52 -19.04 -10.45
N VAL A 342 -1.28 -18.03 -10.82
CA VAL A 342 -0.81 -17.03 -11.81
C VAL A 342 0.34 -16.21 -11.22
N GLN A 343 0.23 -15.79 -9.97
CA GLN A 343 1.29 -15.04 -9.32
C GLN A 343 2.57 -15.86 -9.15
N PHE A 344 2.46 -17.15 -8.83
CA PHE A 344 3.63 -18.03 -8.75
C PHE A 344 4.41 -18.07 -10.06
N ILE A 345 3.71 -18.24 -11.19
CA ILE A 345 4.34 -18.26 -12.51
C ILE A 345 5.04 -16.92 -12.79
N ILE A 346 4.37 -15.79 -12.54
CA ILE A 346 4.92 -14.46 -12.81
C ILE A 346 6.14 -14.21 -11.90
N THR A 347 6.03 -14.52 -10.62
CA THR A 347 7.14 -14.36 -9.66
C THR A 347 8.35 -15.20 -10.10
N LEU A 348 8.14 -16.44 -10.51
CA LEU A 348 9.21 -17.32 -10.97
C LEU A 348 9.90 -16.76 -12.23
N VAL A 349 9.13 -16.28 -13.21
CA VAL A 349 9.69 -15.69 -14.44
C VAL A 349 10.48 -14.43 -14.14
N ILE A 350 9.93 -13.50 -13.36
CA ILE A 350 10.63 -12.25 -13.00
C ILE A 350 11.86 -12.58 -12.16
N PHE A 351 11.76 -13.52 -11.23
CA PHE A 351 12.89 -13.98 -10.41
C PHE A 351 14.04 -14.50 -11.28
N LEU A 352 13.76 -15.36 -12.27
CA LEU A 352 14.77 -15.88 -13.17
C LEU A 352 15.41 -14.76 -14.03
N ILE A 353 14.62 -13.84 -14.52
CA ILE A 353 15.11 -12.67 -15.26
C ILE A 353 16.05 -11.84 -14.36
N CYS A 354 15.64 -11.55 -13.13
CA CYS A 354 16.46 -10.80 -12.17
C CYS A 354 17.76 -11.51 -11.85
N MET A 355 17.75 -12.84 -11.64
CA MET A 355 18.96 -13.62 -11.35
C MET A 355 19.99 -13.61 -12.49
N ILE A 356 19.54 -13.46 -13.74
CA ILE A 356 20.42 -13.42 -14.93
C ILE A 356 20.94 -12.01 -15.19
N PHE A 357 20.07 -10.99 -15.13
CA PHE A 357 20.40 -9.64 -15.57
C PHE A 357 20.98 -8.73 -14.49
N LEU A 358 20.53 -8.84 -13.22
CA LEU A 358 20.97 -7.96 -12.15
C LEU A 358 22.48 -8.04 -11.85
N PRO A 359 23.12 -9.21 -11.86
CA PRO A 359 24.58 -9.29 -11.71
C PRO A 359 25.34 -8.54 -12.81
N GLN A 360 24.80 -8.50 -14.03
CA GLN A 360 25.39 -7.78 -15.17
C GLN A 360 25.28 -6.26 -15.00
N LEU A 361 24.29 -5.80 -14.23
CA LEU A 361 24.08 -4.38 -13.88
C LEU A 361 24.87 -3.96 -12.64
N GLY A 362 25.72 -4.84 -12.08
CA GLY A 362 26.59 -4.52 -10.95
C GLY A 362 25.98 -4.74 -9.56
N PHE A 363 24.82 -5.41 -9.47
CA PHE A 363 24.26 -5.77 -8.17
C PHE A 363 25.11 -6.83 -7.47
N GLY A 364 25.60 -6.50 -6.25
CA GLY A 364 26.57 -7.28 -5.52
C GLY A 364 26.11 -8.69 -5.11
N GLY A 365 27.06 -9.59 -4.89
CA GLY A 365 26.82 -10.99 -4.57
C GLY A 365 25.96 -11.23 -3.33
N MET A 366 26.09 -10.41 -2.27
CA MET A 366 25.29 -10.53 -1.05
C MET A 366 23.81 -10.22 -1.31
N THR A 367 23.50 -9.14 -2.04
CA THR A 367 22.13 -8.78 -2.43
C THR A 367 21.45 -9.94 -3.17
N MET A 368 22.18 -10.58 -4.10
CA MET A 368 21.65 -11.69 -4.89
C MET A 368 21.52 -13.00 -4.07
N ARG A 369 22.23 -13.16 -2.98
CA ARG A 369 22.07 -14.31 -2.06
C ARG A 369 20.84 -14.16 -1.15
N ILE A 370 20.53 -12.93 -0.72
CA ILE A 370 19.39 -12.62 0.15
C ILE A 370 18.09 -12.59 -0.65
N TYR A 371 18.12 -12.09 -1.88
CA TYR A 371 16.96 -11.84 -2.73
C TYR A 371 15.99 -13.02 -2.90
N PRO A 372 16.43 -14.29 -3.14
CA PRO A 372 15.52 -15.42 -3.32
C PRO A 372 14.62 -15.68 -2.11
N CYS A 373 15.17 -15.59 -0.92
CA CYS A 373 14.45 -15.80 0.33
C CYS A 373 13.40 -14.70 0.54
N LEU A 374 13.75 -13.43 0.34
CA LEU A 374 12.83 -12.32 0.43
C LEU A 374 11.74 -12.38 -0.64
N ALA A 375 12.07 -12.74 -1.89
CA ALA A 375 11.10 -12.86 -2.97
C ALA A 375 10.02 -13.91 -2.66
N SER A 376 10.38 -15.05 -2.05
CA SER A 376 9.42 -16.04 -1.60
C SER A 376 8.57 -15.55 -0.42
N GLY A 377 9.15 -14.79 0.51
CA GLY A 377 8.44 -14.17 1.62
C GLY A 377 7.38 -13.17 1.13
N TYR A 378 7.74 -12.29 0.21
CA TYR A 378 6.80 -11.34 -0.41
C TYR A 378 5.71 -12.02 -1.24
N PHE A 379 6.00 -13.12 -1.91
CA PHE A 379 4.98 -13.92 -2.60
C PHE A 379 3.88 -14.38 -1.62
N ILE A 380 4.26 -14.99 -0.50
CA ILE A 380 3.30 -15.46 0.52
C ILE A 380 2.56 -14.28 1.15
N LEU A 381 3.28 -13.18 1.42
CA LEU A 381 2.73 -11.97 2.00
C LEU A 381 1.59 -11.38 1.14
N PHE A 382 1.74 -11.33 -0.17
CA PHE A 382 0.68 -10.83 -1.05
C PHE A 382 -0.54 -11.76 -1.08
N LEU A 383 -0.37 -13.08 -0.94
CA LEU A 383 -1.49 -14.01 -0.78
C LEU A 383 -2.22 -13.77 0.56
N MET A 384 -1.48 -13.60 1.64
CA MET A 384 -2.04 -13.23 2.95
C MET A 384 -2.84 -11.92 2.87
N TYR A 385 -2.30 -10.90 2.18
CA TYR A 385 -2.97 -9.61 2.01
C TYR A 385 -4.29 -9.73 1.24
N ALA A 386 -4.34 -10.57 0.21
CA ALA A 386 -5.58 -10.86 -0.50
C ALA A 386 -6.66 -11.44 0.43
N GLU A 387 -6.29 -12.35 1.33
CA GLU A 387 -7.21 -12.92 2.33
C GLU A 387 -7.69 -11.87 3.35
N ILE A 388 -6.82 -10.95 3.79
CA ILE A 388 -7.19 -9.82 4.66
C ILE A 388 -8.27 -8.95 3.99
N ILE A 389 -8.14 -8.68 2.68
CA ILE A 389 -9.15 -7.90 1.95
C ILE A 389 -10.50 -8.63 1.95
N PHE A 390 -10.53 -9.95 1.79
CA PHE A 390 -11.78 -10.71 1.89
C PHE A 390 -12.37 -10.69 3.29
N MET A 391 -11.55 -10.73 4.34
CA MET A 391 -12.04 -10.55 5.71
C MET A 391 -12.66 -9.16 5.93
N TYR A 392 -12.17 -8.11 5.24
CA TYR A 392 -12.82 -6.80 5.25
C TYR A 392 -14.22 -6.82 4.61
N TYR A 393 -14.43 -7.57 3.53
CA TYR A 393 -15.78 -7.76 2.95
C TYR A 393 -16.74 -8.40 3.95
N PHE A 394 -16.28 -9.36 4.74
CA PHE A 394 -17.09 -10.01 5.78
C PHE A 394 -17.15 -9.23 7.09
N ASN A 395 -16.49 -8.07 7.19
CA ASN A 395 -16.38 -7.26 8.39
C ASN A 395 -15.78 -8.01 9.61
N ASP A 396 -14.90 -8.99 9.36
CA ASP A 396 -14.18 -9.72 10.43
C ASP A 396 -12.95 -8.92 10.91
N MET A 397 -13.21 -7.83 11.64
CA MET A 397 -12.17 -6.93 12.13
C MET A 397 -11.21 -7.62 13.12
N LYS A 398 -11.71 -8.55 13.92
CA LYS A 398 -10.89 -9.30 14.89
C LYS A 398 -9.92 -10.25 14.18
N GLY A 399 -10.39 -10.93 13.14
CA GLY A 399 -9.54 -11.78 12.30
C GLY A 399 -8.44 -10.99 11.61
N CYS A 400 -8.75 -9.81 11.09
CA CYS A 400 -7.77 -8.94 10.44
C CYS A 400 -6.68 -8.47 11.40
N VAL A 401 -7.04 -7.98 12.61
CA VAL A 401 -6.07 -7.57 13.63
C VAL A 401 -5.18 -8.74 14.04
N LEU A 402 -5.78 -9.92 14.30
CA LEU A 402 -5.03 -11.11 14.68
C LEU A 402 -4.02 -11.52 13.60
N THR A 403 -4.43 -11.53 12.34
CA THR A 403 -3.55 -11.83 11.21
C THR A 403 -2.39 -10.86 11.12
N GLY A 404 -2.66 -9.55 11.18
CA GLY A 404 -1.62 -8.52 11.15
C GLY A 404 -0.64 -8.62 12.33
N LEU A 405 -1.16 -8.91 13.53
CA LEU A 405 -0.36 -9.07 14.75
C LEU A 405 0.56 -10.30 14.66
N VAL A 406 0.01 -11.46 14.28
CA VAL A 406 0.78 -12.70 14.12
C VAL A 406 1.86 -12.52 13.05
N PHE A 407 1.51 -11.94 11.90
CA PHE A 407 2.46 -11.63 10.84
C PHE A 407 3.61 -10.75 11.35
N CYS A 408 3.29 -9.60 11.96
CA CYS A 408 4.29 -8.65 12.44
C CYS A 408 5.22 -9.25 13.51
N LEU A 409 4.65 -9.91 14.55
CA LEU A 409 5.43 -10.49 15.64
C LEU A 409 6.31 -11.65 15.18
N ILE A 410 5.78 -12.55 14.36
CA ILE A 410 6.57 -13.70 13.88
C ILE A 410 7.64 -13.23 12.89
N THR A 411 7.37 -12.23 12.06
CA THR A 411 8.40 -11.62 11.22
C THR A 411 9.51 -10.98 12.07
N LEU A 412 9.16 -10.24 13.12
CA LEU A 412 10.12 -9.65 14.04
C LEU A 412 11.03 -10.72 14.68
N VAL A 413 10.43 -11.70 15.36
CA VAL A 413 11.15 -12.76 16.05
C VAL A 413 11.96 -13.62 15.07
N GLY A 414 11.34 -14.00 13.95
CA GLY A 414 12.00 -14.78 12.89
C GLY A 414 13.19 -14.05 12.28
N SER A 415 13.11 -12.73 12.13
CA SER A 415 14.22 -11.92 11.60
C SER A 415 15.37 -11.79 12.60
N ILE A 416 15.08 -11.67 13.89
CA ILE A 416 16.11 -11.70 14.93
C ILE A 416 16.82 -13.06 14.93
N ILE A 417 16.10 -14.16 14.80
CA ILE A 417 16.70 -15.50 14.72
C ILE A 417 17.50 -15.67 13.43
N SER A 418 16.95 -15.24 12.29
CA SER A 418 17.61 -15.42 10.98
C SER A 418 18.86 -14.57 10.81
N SER A 419 18.98 -13.45 11.54
CA SER A 419 20.20 -12.63 11.53
C SER A 419 21.45 -13.35 12.03
N HIS A 420 21.29 -14.43 12.80
CA HIS A 420 22.40 -15.28 13.28
C HIS A 420 22.75 -16.44 12.32
N PHE A 421 22.02 -16.59 11.21
CA PHE A 421 22.31 -17.62 10.20
C PHE A 421 23.20 -17.08 9.06
N THR A 422 23.37 -17.86 8.03
CA THR A 422 24.09 -17.45 6.82
C THR A 422 23.24 -16.51 5.97
N GLU A 423 23.87 -15.71 5.13
CA GLU A 423 23.26 -14.67 4.28
C GLU A 423 22.03 -15.15 3.48
N ILE A 424 22.04 -16.41 3.05
CA ILE A 424 20.94 -17.03 2.27
C ILE A 424 19.61 -17.02 3.06
N TRP A 425 19.69 -17.11 4.40
CA TRP A 425 18.52 -17.20 5.29
C TRP A 425 18.07 -15.86 5.89
N TYR A 426 18.71 -14.74 5.55
CA TYR A 426 18.36 -13.45 6.13
C TYR A 426 16.91 -13.03 5.87
N GLY A 427 16.30 -13.48 4.77
CA GLY A 427 14.87 -13.27 4.49
C GLY A 427 13.90 -14.25 5.18
N ALA A 428 14.42 -15.28 5.89
CA ALA A 428 13.59 -16.35 6.45
C ALA A 428 12.55 -15.85 7.47
N GLY A 429 12.87 -14.79 8.23
CA GLY A 429 11.92 -14.17 9.15
C GLY A 429 10.65 -13.69 8.44
N LEU A 430 10.80 -13.06 7.28
CA LEU A 430 9.66 -12.64 6.46
C LEU A 430 8.87 -13.84 5.92
N VAL A 431 9.56 -14.90 5.47
CA VAL A 431 8.91 -16.11 4.93
C VAL A 431 8.04 -16.77 6.00
N VAL A 432 8.61 -17.02 7.19
CA VAL A 432 7.90 -17.67 8.30
C VAL A 432 6.77 -16.79 8.82
N GLY A 433 7.00 -15.48 8.95
CA GLY A 433 5.99 -14.52 9.40
C GLY A 433 4.83 -14.42 8.43
N SER A 434 5.11 -14.32 7.13
CA SER A 434 4.07 -14.27 6.08
C SER A 434 3.28 -15.58 6.03
N PHE A 435 3.94 -16.72 6.16
CA PHE A 435 3.28 -18.02 6.18
C PHE A 435 2.39 -18.20 7.41
N ALA A 436 2.84 -17.78 8.59
CA ALA A 436 2.04 -17.83 9.81
C ALA A 436 0.82 -16.92 9.72
N GLY A 437 1.00 -15.67 9.24
CA GLY A 437 -0.10 -14.75 8.98
C GLY A 437 -1.10 -15.31 7.98
N TRP A 438 -0.63 -15.87 6.87
CA TRP A 438 -1.46 -16.52 5.85
C TRP A 438 -2.26 -17.69 6.42
N THR A 439 -1.65 -18.53 7.26
CA THR A 439 -2.33 -19.66 7.91
C THR A 439 -3.45 -19.18 8.84
N VAL A 440 -3.23 -18.10 9.58
CA VAL A 440 -4.27 -17.49 10.45
C VAL A 440 -5.40 -16.91 9.60
N ALA A 441 -5.09 -16.18 8.53
CA ALA A 441 -6.10 -15.62 7.64
C ALA A 441 -6.95 -16.69 6.99
N TYR A 442 -6.33 -17.74 6.45
CA TYR A 442 -7.02 -18.89 5.88
C TYR A 442 -7.92 -19.58 6.89
N GLY A 443 -7.42 -19.84 8.12
CA GLY A 443 -8.20 -20.42 9.21
C GLY A 443 -9.42 -19.58 9.58
N ARG A 444 -9.28 -18.24 9.60
CA ARG A 444 -10.39 -17.31 9.83
C ARG A 444 -11.42 -17.32 8.71
N LEU A 445 -11.00 -17.35 7.45
CA LEU A 445 -11.91 -17.44 6.30
C LEU A 445 -12.69 -18.77 6.34
N ARG A 446 -12.05 -19.89 6.67
CA ARG A 446 -12.72 -21.19 6.85
C ARG A 446 -13.70 -21.20 8.03
N TRP A 447 -13.34 -20.53 9.13
CA TRP A 447 -14.27 -20.36 10.24
C TRP A 447 -15.47 -19.51 9.81
N MET A 448 -15.24 -18.42 9.07
CA MET A 448 -16.28 -17.54 8.56
C MET A 448 -17.24 -18.27 7.61
N GLU A 449 -16.75 -19.15 6.75
CA GLU A 449 -17.59 -19.98 5.87
C GLU A 449 -18.66 -20.74 6.64
N LYS A 450 -18.31 -21.28 7.82
CA LYS A 450 -19.23 -22.05 8.65
C LYS A 450 -20.17 -21.18 9.49
N HIS A 451 -19.73 -20.01 9.92
CA HIS A 451 -20.43 -19.18 10.92
C HIS A 451 -20.90 -17.83 10.35
N LEU A 452 -20.89 -17.65 9.03
CA LEU A 452 -21.22 -16.35 8.40
C LEU A 452 -22.63 -15.90 8.78
N ASP A 453 -23.60 -16.80 8.80
CA ASP A 453 -25.00 -16.47 9.11
C ASP A 453 -25.13 -15.94 10.54
N VAL A 454 -24.50 -16.63 11.51
CA VAL A 454 -24.44 -16.17 12.90
C VAL A 454 -23.74 -14.82 13.02
N HIS A 455 -22.62 -14.66 12.28
CA HIS A 455 -21.87 -13.40 12.28
C HIS A 455 -22.69 -12.22 11.74
N ILE A 456 -23.43 -12.43 10.66
CA ILE A 456 -24.26 -11.39 10.05
C ILE A 456 -25.50 -11.09 10.87
N PHE A 457 -26.27 -12.12 11.24
CA PHE A 457 -27.56 -11.93 11.92
C PHE A 457 -27.43 -11.58 13.39
N CYS A 458 -26.43 -12.10 14.10
CA CYS A 458 -26.26 -11.83 15.54
C CYS A 458 -25.43 -10.58 15.83
N ASN A 459 -24.43 -10.24 14.99
CA ASN A 459 -23.60 -9.05 15.22
C ASN A 459 -24.14 -7.80 14.51
N GLY A 460 -25.16 -7.90 13.66
CA GLY A 460 -25.89 -6.80 13.07
C GLY A 460 -25.07 -5.86 12.17
N HIS A 461 -23.91 -6.27 11.73
CA HIS A 461 -22.98 -5.38 10.99
C HIS A 461 -23.42 -5.04 9.57
N LEU A 462 -24.24 -5.88 8.91
CA LEU A 462 -24.83 -5.61 7.61
C LEU A 462 -26.15 -4.81 7.69
N LEU A 463 -26.78 -4.76 8.86
CA LEU A 463 -28.11 -4.22 9.06
C LEU A 463 -28.17 -3.10 10.11
N LYS A 464 -27.03 -2.50 10.48
CA LYS A 464 -27.04 -1.31 11.35
C LYS A 464 -27.74 -0.15 10.63
N LYS A 465 -29.07 -0.09 10.76
CA LYS A 465 -29.82 1.13 10.59
C LYS A 465 -29.31 2.16 11.60
N LYS A 466 -29.00 3.39 11.13
CA LYS A 466 -28.82 4.53 12.03
C LYS A 466 -29.96 4.55 13.05
N LYS A 467 -29.66 4.68 14.34
CA LYS A 467 -30.64 5.02 15.37
C LYS A 467 -31.32 6.32 14.94
N GLY A 468 -32.48 6.25 14.35
CA GLY A 468 -33.21 7.41 13.86
C GLY A 468 -34.22 7.09 12.75
N ASP A 469 -33.91 6.13 11.87
CA ASP A 469 -34.82 5.72 10.81
C ASP A 469 -35.43 4.35 11.15
N CYS A 470 -36.42 4.35 12.04
CA CYS A 470 -37.42 3.30 12.00
C CYS A 470 -38.20 3.48 10.69
N PRO A 471 -38.25 2.54 9.74
CA PRO A 471 -39.22 2.61 8.67
C PRO A 471 -40.59 2.60 9.33
N SER A 472 -41.40 3.57 8.96
CA SER A 472 -42.80 3.54 9.34
C SER A 472 -43.39 2.19 8.97
N PRO A 473 -44.34 1.66 9.76
CA PRO A 473 -44.92 0.32 9.61
C PRO A 473 -45.67 0.05 8.31
N LYS A 474 -45.51 0.86 7.28
CA LYS A 474 -46.16 0.72 5.96
C LYS A 474 -45.83 -0.55 5.16
N VAL A 475 -44.88 -1.36 5.61
CA VAL A 475 -44.54 -2.60 4.91
C VAL A 475 -45.42 -3.77 5.37
N PHE A 476 -46.08 -3.70 6.53
CA PHE A 476 -46.95 -4.76 7.03
C PHE A 476 -48.43 -4.66 6.67
N ASP A 477 -48.87 -3.49 6.16
CA ASP A 477 -50.28 -3.29 5.73
C ASP A 477 -50.60 -3.91 4.35
N ARG A 478 -49.75 -4.73 3.76
CA ARG A 478 -50.01 -5.42 2.48
C ARG A 478 -50.47 -6.86 2.60
N TYR A 479 -50.71 -7.35 3.79
CA TYR A 479 -51.11 -8.73 4.05
C TYR A 479 -52.30 -8.84 5.04
N GLU A 480 -53.16 -7.80 5.17
CA GLU A 480 -54.54 -7.91 5.63
C GLU A 480 -55.53 -7.86 4.48
#